data_98ddcc58ac879d87e1ebe0e0fd494ccc
#
_entry.id   98ddcc58ac879d87e1ebe0e0fd494ccc
#
_cell.length_a   1.000
_cell.length_b   1.000
_cell.length_c   1.000
_cell.angle_alpha   90.00
_cell.angle_beta   90.00
_cell.angle_gamma   90.00
#
_symmetry.space_group_name_H-M   'P 1'
#
loop_
_entity.id
_entity.type
_entity.pdbx_description
1 polymer ?
#
loop_
_entity_poly.entity_id
_entity_poly.type
_entity_poly.pdbx_seq_one_letter_code
_entity_poly.pdbx_strand_id
1 'polypeptide(L)'
;MTFSAKAKAKMSPLSRLGRSSALAAALLAGTALAAPVAQAEPAAVRAAPVPDLVCRLDAEVNFSPPLSVRVKEAEVTGHIGYLDCRSPSGAAPELTDIVFGVEGTGRFGVLPPTFSVEGNGVGTWNTGEVGSLYFKGDLKQGSPVPDRTVTSGPLAGDGINGLQIPTPRFDKITPDGVAGFDAIGQVCFWPGEKGRCTAF
;
A
#
# COMPACT_ATOMS: atom_id res chain seq x y z
N MET A 1 27.72 37.44 -1.54
CA MET A 1 27.48 37.10 -0.12
C MET A 1 27.59 35.58 0.01
N THR A 2 28.71 35.18 0.58
CA THR A 2 29.17 33.80 0.72
C THR A 2 28.73 33.27 2.08
N PHE A 3 27.96 32.17 2.13
CA PHE A 3 27.76 31.40 3.38
C PHE A 3 28.29 29.98 3.20
N SER A 4 29.42 29.77 3.84
CA SER A 4 30.03 28.46 4.05
C SER A 4 29.45 27.85 5.33
N ALA A 5 28.90 26.63 5.28
CA ALA A 5 28.54 25.86 6.46
C ALA A 5 29.28 24.53 6.45
N LYS A 6 30.24 24.42 7.38
CA LYS A 6 31.02 23.22 7.72
C LYS A 6 30.18 22.19 8.42
N ALA A 7 30.08 21.00 7.87
CA ALA A 7 29.57 19.83 8.57
C ALA A 7 30.73 19.16 9.34
N LYS A 8 30.57 19.00 10.66
CA LYS A 8 31.46 18.24 11.55
C LYS A 8 31.02 16.79 11.61
N ALA A 9 31.87 15.91 11.10
CA ALA A 9 31.76 14.46 11.33
C ALA A 9 32.27 14.13 12.74
N LYS A 10 31.47 13.40 13.50
CA LYS A 10 31.81 12.90 14.84
C LYS A 10 32.12 11.42 14.75
N MET A 11 33.41 11.10 14.77
CA MET A 11 33.92 9.73 14.90
C MET A 11 33.84 9.30 16.36
N SER A 12 33.30 8.11 16.63
CA SER A 12 33.37 7.45 17.93
C SER A 12 34.46 6.38 17.92
N PRO A 13 35.21 6.22 19.04
CA PRO A 13 36.37 5.36 19.07
C PRO A 13 36.04 3.90 19.40
N LEU A 14 36.82 3.02 18.77
CA LEU A 14 36.97 1.60 19.09
C LEU A 14 37.53 1.40 20.51
N SER A 15 36.90 0.57 21.30
CA SER A 15 37.48 0.04 22.51
C SER A 15 37.98 -1.41 22.33
N ARG A 16 39.22 -1.54 22.74
CA ARG A 16 40.14 -2.70 22.58
C ARG A 16 39.84 -3.85 23.57
N LEU A 17 40.09 -5.04 23.06
CA LEU A 17 40.74 -6.21 23.65
C LEU A 17 40.88 -6.31 25.19
N GLY A 18 40.37 -7.41 25.69
CA GLY A 18 40.82 -8.04 26.92
C GLY A 18 41.06 -9.54 26.70
N ARG A 19 42.34 -9.90 26.48
CA ARG A 19 42.86 -11.29 26.60
C ARG A 19 43.01 -11.61 28.07
N SER A 20 42.52 -12.78 28.51
CA SER A 20 43.05 -13.46 29.71
C SER A 20 42.89 -14.96 29.52
N SER A 21 44.04 -15.58 29.34
CA SER A 21 44.25 -17.03 29.41
C SER A 21 44.29 -17.48 30.88
N ALA A 22 43.56 -18.49 31.22
CA ALA A 22 43.84 -19.30 32.41
C ALA A 22 43.55 -20.77 32.09
N LEU A 23 44.62 -21.54 31.94
CA LEU A 23 44.59 -22.99 32.00
C LEU A 23 44.29 -23.44 33.44
N ALA A 24 43.29 -24.27 33.63
CA ALA A 24 43.17 -25.14 34.76
C ALA A 24 42.61 -26.48 34.28
N ALA A 25 43.49 -27.46 34.24
CA ALA A 25 43.13 -28.86 34.05
C ALA A 25 42.55 -29.42 35.37
N ALA A 26 41.32 -29.91 35.34
CA ALA A 26 40.75 -30.75 36.38
C ALA A 26 40.03 -31.91 35.70
N LEU A 27 40.65 -33.08 35.81
CA LEU A 27 40.04 -34.38 35.56
C LEU A 27 38.98 -34.64 36.64
N LEU A 28 37.73 -34.77 36.25
CA LEU A 28 36.68 -35.36 37.08
C LEU A 28 35.79 -36.26 36.23
N ALA A 29 35.66 -37.45 36.77
CA ALA A 29 34.95 -38.61 36.25
C ALA A 29 33.49 -38.33 35.85
N GLY A 30 33.06 -39.04 34.82
CA GLY A 30 31.77 -38.93 34.20
C GLY A 30 30.56 -39.24 35.07
N THR A 31 29.57 -38.44 34.88
CA THR A 31 28.16 -38.83 34.92
C THR A 31 27.52 -38.27 33.65
N ALA A 32 27.19 -39.16 32.73
CA ALA A 32 26.42 -38.81 31.54
C ALA A 32 25.00 -38.44 31.96
N LEU A 33 24.81 -37.17 32.29
CA LEU A 33 23.48 -36.56 32.35
C LEU A 33 23.00 -36.41 30.91
N ALA A 34 22.14 -37.34 30.47
CA ALA A 34 21.39 -37.17 29.22
C ALA A 34 20.57 -35.90 29.33
N ALA A 35 21.08 -34.81 28.74
CA ALA A 35 20.31 -33.61 28.56
C ALA A 35 19.09 -33.95 27.69
N PRO A 36 17.86 -33.57 28.09
CA PRO A 36 16.72 -33.72 27.22
C PRO A 36 17.00 -32.91 25.97
N VAL A 37 17.04 -33.58 24.82
CA VAL A 37 17.06 -32.94 23.50
C VAL A 37 15.73 -32.19 23.44
N ALA A 38 15.79 -30.87 23.64
CA ALA A 38 14.65 -30.00 23.36
C ALA A 38 14.33 -30.18 21.88
N GLN A 39 13.30 -30.95 21.59
CA GLN A 39 12.72 -31.02 20.25
C GLN A 39 12.24 -29.62 19.95
N ALA A 40 12.98 -28.92 19.06
CA ALA A 40 12.50 -27.67 18.48
C ALA A 40 11.16 -27.98 17.81
N GLU A 41 10.08 -27.45 18.38
CA GLU A 41 8.76 -27.50 17.75
C GLU A 41 8.92 -26.99 16.33
N PRO A 42 8.48 -27.74 15.30
CA PRO A 42 8.58 -27.28 13.93
C PRO A 42 7.84 -25.95 13.86
N ALA A 43 8.57 -24.89 13.49
CA ALA A 43 7.98 -23.55 13.30
C ALA A 43 6.78 -23.74 12.37
N ALA A 44 5.59 -23.48 12.91
CA ALA A 44 4.36 -23.56 12.13
C ALA A 44 4.53 -22.68 10.91
N VAL A 45 4.58 -23.27 9.73
CA VAL A 45 4.63 -22.54 8.46
C VAL A 45 3.34 -21.72 8.43
N ARG A 46 3.43 -20.43 8.72
CA ARG A 46 2.29 -19.52 8.59
C ARG A 46 1.89 -19.56 7.12
N ALA A 47 0.68 -20.04 6.86
CA ALA A 47 0.11 -19.92 5.54
C ALA A 47 0.17 -18.45 5.11
N ALA A 48 0.56 -18.22 3.86
CA ALA A 48 0.56 -16.87 3.32
C ALA A 48 -0.87 -16.27 3.44
N PRO A 49 -1.00 -15.01 3.83
CA PRO A 49 -2.30 -14.39 3.93
C PRO A 49 -3.01 -14.45 2.56
N VAL A 50 -4.29 -14.78 2.59
CA VAL A 50 -5.15 -14.87 1.39
C VAL A 50 -6.04 -13.63 1.38
N PRO A 51 -6.21 -12.94 0.23
CA PRO A 51 -7.07 -11.78 0.16
C PRO A 51 -8.55 -12.15 0.34
N ASP A 52 -9.32 -11.24 0.93
CA ASP A 52 -10.76 -11.43 1.10
C ASP A 52 -11.49 -11.27 -0.23
N LEU A 53 -11.08 -10.32 -1.06
CA LEU A 53 -11.53 -10.22 -2.46
C LEU A 53 -10.37 -9.97 -3.41
N VAL A 54 -10.53 -10.44 -4.64
CA VAL A 54 -9.73 -10.08 -5.82
C VAL A 54 -10.68 -9.59 -6.89
N CYS A 55 -10.52 -8.34 -7.34
CA CYS A 55 -11.43 -7.69 -8.26
C CYS A 55 -10.70 -7.11 -9.46
N ARG A 56 -11.41 -6.98 -10.58
CA ARG A 56 -11.02 -6.11 -11.67
C ARG A 56 -11.29 -4.66 -11.27
N LEU A 57 -10.34 -3.78 -11.51
CA LEU A 57 -10.48 -2.34 -11.33
C LEU A 57 -10.88 -1.68 -12.64
N ASP A 58 -11.84 -0.78 -12.56
CA ASP A 58 -12.22 0.17 -13.60
C ASP A 58 -12.49 1.51 -12.93
N ALA A 59 -11.74 2.55 -13.29
CA ALA A 59 -11.87 3.85 -12.65
C ALA A 59 -11.82 4.98 -13.67
N GLU A 60 -12.63 5.99 -13.45
CA GLU A 60 -12.58 7.28 -14.13
C GLU A 60 -12.38 8.38 -13.09
N VAL A 61 -11.35 9.20 -13.31
CA VAL A 61 -10.99 10.31 -12.44
C VAL A 61 -10.98 11.60 -13.23
N ASN A 62 -11.61 12.63 -12.67
CA ASN A 62 -11.72 13.96 -13.25
C ASN A 62 -11.10 15.00 -12.32
N PHE A 63 -10.46 16.03 -12.89
CA PHE A 63 -9.84 17.16 -12.20
C PHE A 63 -10.53 18.47 -12.58
N SER A 64 -10.91 19.25 -11.59
CA SER A 64 -11.47 20.58 -11.77
C SER A 64 -10.78 21.60 -10.83
N PRO A 65 -10.09 22.61 -11.35
CA PRO A 65 -9.72 22.83 -12.76
C PRO A 65 -8.68 21.79 -13.26
N PRO A 66 -8.44 21.70 -14.58
CA PRO A 66 -7.41 20.82 -15.15
C PRO A 66 -6.05 21.03 -14.51
N LEU A 67 -5.38 19.94 -14.12
CA LEU A 67 -4.05 20.00 -13.48
C LEU A 67 -2.97 20.35 -14.50
N SER A 68 -2.10 21.29 -14.16
CA SER A 68 -1.01 21.76 -15.02
C SER A 68 0.17 22.27 -14.21
N VAL A 69 1.23 22.71 -14.89
CA VAL A 69 2.36 23.38 -14.23
C VAL A 69 1.97 24.68 -13.50
N ARG A 70 0.83 25.27 -13.90
CA ARG A 70 0.28 26.50 -13.29
C ARG A 70 -0.78 26.19 -12.23
N VAL A 71 -1.66 25.22 -12.51
CA VAL A 71 -2.72 24.78 -11.61
C VAL A 71 -2.21 23.56 -10.86
N LYS A 72 -1.87 23.74 -9.61
CA LYS A 72 -1.23 22.72 -8.77
C LYS A 72 -2.19 21.96 -7.86
N GLU A 73 -3.42 22.43 -7.76
CA GLU A 73 -4.46 21.82 -6.93
C GLU A 73 -5.79 21.81 -7.68
N ALA A 74 -6.51 20.69 -7.60
CA ALA A 74 -7.79 20.49 -8.23
C ALA A 74 -8.70 19.64 -7.35
N GLU A 75 -9.99 19.85 -7.47
CA GLU A 75 -10.98 18.90 -7.01
C GLU A 75 -10.88 17.62 -7.83
N VAL A 76 -10.98 16.49 -7.14
CA VAL A 76 -11.02 15.15 -7.73
C VAL A 76 -12.45 14.65 -7.62
N THR A 77 -13.03 14.26 -8.74
CA THR A 77 -14.33 13.58 -8.78
C THR A 77 -14.26 12.40 -9.74
N GLY A 78 -15.20 11.45 -9.62
CA GLY A 78 -15.26 10.35 -10.55
C GLY A 78 -15.87 9.10 -9.94
N HIS A 79 -15.50 7.96 -10.49
CA HIS A 79 -15.93 6.68 -9.94
C HIS A 79 -14.78 5.66 -9.96
N ILE A 80 -14.83 4.73 -9.01
CA ILE A 80 -13.95 3.58 -8.92
C ILE A 80 -14.82 2.33 -8.82
N GLY A 81 -14.80 1.52 -9.87
CA GLY A 81 -15.49 0.22 -9.92
C GLY A 81 -14.54 -0.90 -9.53
N TYR A 82 -14.97 -1.75 -8.61
CA TYR A 82 -14.39 -3.06 -8.36
C TYR A 82 -15.40 -4.09 -8.83
N LEU A 83 -15.06 -4.78 -9.90
CA LEU A 83 -15.95 -5.60 -10.71
C LEU A 83 -15.41 -7.02 -10.81
N ASP A 84 -16.31 -7.97 -11.07
CA ASP A 84 -15.95 -9.39 -11.23
C ASP A 84 -15.14 -9.93 -10.03
N CYS A 85 -15.51 -9.49 -8.81
CA CYS A 85 -14.82 -9.87 -7.60
C CYS A 85 -14.96 -11.36 -7.30
N ARG A 86 -13.91 -11.95 -6.74
CA ARG A 86 -13.89 -13.33 -6.24
C ARG A 86 -13.32 -13.31 -4.83
N SER A 87 -13.79 -14.20 -3.96
CA SER A 87 -13.35 -14.32 -2.58
C SER A 87 -12.46 -15.56 -2.38
N PRO A 88 -11.13 -15.45 -2.55
CA PRO A 88 -10.23 -16.58 -2.36
C PRO A 88 -10.20 -17.10 -0.92
N SER A 89 -10.38 -16.21 0.08
CA SER A 89 -10.48 -16.60 1.48
C SER A 89 -11.84 -17.24 1.82
N GLY A 90 -12.87 -17.01 1.00
CA GLY A 90 -14.25 -17.39 1.28
C GLY A 90 -14.92 -16.49 2.33
N ALA A 91 -14.32 -15.34 2.69
CA ALA A 91 -14.86 -14.43 3.70
C ALA A 91 -16.07 -13.63 3.21
N ALA A 92 -16.14 -13.34 1.90
CA ALA A 92 -17.23 -12.53 1.32
C ALA A 92 -17.58 -13.00 -0.11
N PRO A 93 -18.02 -14.25 -0.29
CA PRO A 93 -18.26 -14.82 -1.62
C PRO A 93 -19.46 -14.19 -2.35
N GLU A 94 -20.34 -13.49 -1.63
CA GLU A 94 -21.50 -12.79 -2.16
C GLU A 94 -21.18 -11.42 -2.76
N LEU A 95 -20.02 -10.86 -2.41
CA LEU A 95 -19.61 -9.54 -2.90
C LEU A 95 -18.91 -9.68 -4.25
N THR A 96 -19.59 -9.29 -5.32
CA THR A 96 -19.07 -9.43 -6.69
C THR A 96 -18.76 -8.10 -7.36
N ASP A 97 -19.46 -7.04 -6.99
CA ASP A 97 -19.31 -5.74 -7.65
C ASP A 97 -19.66 -4.59 -6.71
N ILE A 98 -18.87 -3.53 -6.78
CA ILE A 98 -19.18 -2.22 -6.20
C ILE A 98 -18.65 -1.11 -7.09
N VAL A 99 -19.40 0.00 -7.15
CA VAL A 99 -18.93 1.24 -7.77
C VAL A 99 -19.01 2.35 -6.74
N PHE A 100 -17.86 2.91 -6.40
CA PHE A 100 -17.74 4.08 -5.54
C PHE A 100 -17.79 5.36 -6.36
N GLY A 101 -18.72 6.27 -6.05
CA GLY A 101 -18.57 7.66 -6.41
C GLY A 101 -17.48 8.26 -5.50
N VAL A 102 -16.48 8.91 -6.07
CA VAL A 102 -15.34 9.45 -5.33
C VAL A 102 -15.24 10.96 -5.45
N GLU A 103 -14.80 11.57 -4.33
CA GLU A 103 -14.51 13.00 -4.23
C GLU A 103 -13.25 13.23 -3.39
N GLY A 104 -12.49 14.27 -3.70
CA GLY A 104 -11.26 14.55 -2.98
C GLY A 104 -10.48 15.73 -3.55
N THR A 105 -9.20 15.76 -3.25
CA THR A 105 -8.25 16.77 -3.72
C THR A 105 -7.04 16.11 -4.37
N GLY A 106 -6.66 16.61 -5.53
CA GLY A 106 -5.43 16.25 -6.23
C GLY A 106 -4.45 17.41 -6.23
N ARG A 107 -3.15 17.13 -6.00
CA ARG A 107 -2.08 18.13 -6.05
C ARG A 107 -0.97 17.67 -6.95
N PHE A 108 -0.48 18.59 -7.77
CA PHE A 108 0.61 18.35 -8.71
C PHE A 108 1.84 19.20 -8.36
N GLY A 109 2.97 18.53 -8.14
CA GLY A 109 4.29 19.17 -7.97
C GLY A 109 5.13 19.01 -9.23
N VAL A 110 5.89 20.05 -9.58
CA VAL A 110 6.66 20.11 -10.83
C VAL A 110 8.10 19.62 -10.64
N LEU A 111 8.70 19.89 -9.47
CA LEU A 111 10.11 19.60 -9.20
C LEU A 111 10.31 19.06 -7.76
N PRO A 112 10.54 17.75 -7.58
CA PRO A 112 10.39 16.69 -8.58
C PRO A 112 8.93 16.50 -9.01
N PRO A 113 8.65 15.90 -10.17
CA PRO A 113 7.28 15.60 -10.56
C PRO A 113 6.62 14.71 -9.51
N THR A 114 5.61 15.23 -8.84
CA THR A 114 4.85 14.51 -7.81
C THR A 114 3.36 14.73 -8.07
N PHE A 115 2.58 13.71 -7.81
CA PHE A 115 1.14 13.82 -7.78
C PHE A 115 0.65 13.20 -6.48
N SER A 116 -0.07 13.96 -5.69
CA SER A 116 -0.73 13.45 -4.50
C SER A 116 -2.24 13.54 -4.65
N VAL A 117 -2.93 12.58 -4.08
CA VAL A 117 -4.39 12.53 -4.08
C VAL A 117 -4.87 12.07 -2.73
N GLU A 118 -5.96 12.68 -2.25
CA GLU A 118 -6.61 12.30 -1.00
C GLU A 118 -8.11 12.54 -1.12
N GLY A 119 -8.92 11.59 -0.65
CA GLY A 119 -10.37 11.71 -0.73
C GLY A 119 -11.12 10.53 -0.16
N ASN A 120 -12.42 10.54 -0.40
CA ASN A 120 -13.35 9.52 0.05
C ASN A 120 -14.21 9.02 -1.10
N GLY A 121 -14.77 7.84 -0.95
CA GLY A 121 -15.75 7.30 -1.86
C GLY A 121 -16.89 6.63 -1.11
N VAL A 122 -18.07 6.67 -1.70
CA VAL A 122 -19.27 5.97 -1.21
C VAL A 122 -19.86 5.19 -2.36
N GLY A 123 -20.23 3.95 -2.12
CA GLY A 123 -20.81 3.06 -3.13
C GLY A 123 -21.75 2.05 -2.53
N THR A 124 -22.42 1.30 -3.41
CA THR A 124 -23.33 0.23 -3.02
C THR A 124 -22.87 -1.07 -3.66
N TRP A 125 -22.71 -2.09 -2.84
CA TRP A 125 -22.39 -3.45 -3.29
C TRP A 125 -23.58 -4.07 -4.06
N ASN A 126 -23.29 -5.07 -4.86
CA ASN A 126 -24.32 -5.88 -5.53
C ASN A 126 -25.35 -6.48 -4.57
N THR A 127 -25.00 -6.64 -3.29
CA THR A 127 -25.90 -7.08 -2.21
C THR A 127 -26.89 -6.00 -1.72
N GLY A 128 -26.68 -4.75 -2.13
CA GLY A 128 -27.44 -3.58 -1.66
C GLY A 128 -26.85 -2.90 -0.43
N GLU A 129 -25.77 -3.42 0.15
CA GLU A 129 -25.10 -2.82 1.29
C GLU A 129 -24.22 -1.65 0.86
N VAL A 130 -24.26 -0.56 1.64
CA VAL A 130 -23.43 0.63 1.38
C VAL A 130 -22.06 0.44 1.98
N GLY A 131 -21.03 0.76 1.19
CA GLY A 131 -19.65 0.81 1.61
C GLY A 131 -19.05 2.19 1.43
N SER A 132 -18.04 2.52 2.23
CA SER A 132 -17.23 3.73 2.06
C SER A 132 -15.77 3.37 2.00
N LEU A 133 -15.00 4.14 1.25
CA LEU A 133 -13.55 4.02 1.19
C LEU A 133 -12.88 5.36 1.43
N TYR A 134 -11.69 5.33 1.97
CA TYR A 134 -10.75 6.45 2.02
C TYR A 134 -9.56 6.11 1.13
N PHE A 135 -9.05 7.09 0.39
CA PHE A 135 -7.84 6.92 -0.41
C PHE A 135 -6.87 8.08 -0.18
N LYS A 136 -5.59 7.73 -0.11
CA LYS A 136 -4.51 8.69 0.01
C LYS A 136 -3.25 8.14 -0.64
N GLY A 137 -2.57 8.96 -1.42
CA GLY A 137 -1.30 8.54 -1.98
C GLY A 137 -0.51 9.69 -2.59
N ASP A 138 0.80 9.57 -2.42
CA ASP A 138 1.77 10.35 -3.18
C ASP A 138 2.24 9.48 -4.33
N LEU A 139 1.73 9.75 -5.52
CA LEU A 139 2.15 9.07 -6.73
C LEU A 139 3.53 9.58 -7.13
N LYS A 140 4.56 8.99 -6.54
CA LYS A 140 5.94 9.20 -6.94
C LYS A 140 6.24 8.32 -8.16
N GLN A 141 7.21 8.72 -8.96
CA GLN A 141 7.70 7.90 -10.07
C GLN A 141 8.02 6.48 -9.56
N GLY A 142 7.23 5.49 -9.96
CA GLY A 142 7.36 4.08 -9.56
C GLY A 142 6.35 3.54 -8.54
N SER A 143 5.46 4.37 -7.99
CA SER A 143 4.34 3.91 -7.16
C SER A 143 3.04 4.58 -7.60
N PRO A 144 2.36 4.07 -8.63
CA PRO A 144 1.20 4.73 -9.24
C PRO A 144 -0.12 4.48 -8.49
N VAL A 145 -0.09 3.88 -7.31
CA VAL A 145 -1.31 3.43 -6.62
C VAL A 145 -1.46 4.13 -5.28
N PRO A 146 -2.54 4.89 -5.05
CA PRO A 146 -2.86 5.38 -3.72
C PRO A 146 -3.22 4.21 -2.78
N ASP A 147 -2.83 4.32 -1.51
CA ASP A 147 -3.34 3.44 -0.46
C ASP A 147 -4.84 3.68 -0.31
N ARG A 148 -5.60 2.62 -0.19
CA ARG A 148 -7.06 2.66 -0.02
C ARG A 148 -7.45 1.76 1.13
N THR A 149 -8.41 2.23 1.91
CA THR A 149 -8.97 1.49 3.05
C THR A 149 -10.48 1.57 3.00
N VAL A 150 -11.14 0.44 3.18
CA VAL A 150 -12.60 0.39 3.36
C VAL A 150 -12.91 0.94 4.76
N THR A 151 -13.66 2.03 4.83
CA THR A 151 -13.92 2.72 6.11
C THR A 151 -15.26 2.34 6.73
N SER A 152 -16.20 1.83 5.93
CA SER A 152 -17.50 1.33 6.43
C SER A 152 -18.12 0.30 5.49
N GLY A 153 -19.12 -0.42 5.98
CA GLY A 153 -19.84 -1.48 5.24
C GLY A 153 -19.10 -2.82 5.27
N PRO A 154 -19.46 -3.73 4.36
CA PRO A 154 -18.73 -4.97 4.18
C PRO A 154 -17.24 -4.72 3.97
N LEU A 155 -16.40 -5.57 4.58
CA LEU A 155 -14.93 -5.46 4.53
C LEU A 155 -14.36 -4.17 5.18
N ALA A 156 -15.11 -3.54 6.11
CA ALA A 156 -14.59 -2.37 6.85
C ALA A 156 -13.29 -2.72 7.59
N GLY A 157 -12.24 -1.91 7.37
CA GLY A 157 -10.90 -2.14 7.89
C GLY A 157 -9.94 -2.82 6.89
N ASP A 158 -10.45 -3.30 5.74
CA ASP A 158 -9.60 -3.88 4.71
C ASP A 158 -8.81 -2.81 3.97
N GLY A 159 -7.54 -3.11 3.76
CA GLY A 159 -6.70 -2.37 2.83
C GLY A 159 -6.89 -2.86 1.40
N ILE A 160 -6.91 -1.94 0.43
CA ILE A 160 -7.04 -2.26 -0.99
C ILE A 160 -5.75 -1.89 -1.70
N ASN A 161 -5.10 -2.86 -2.30
CA ASN A 161 -3.92 -2.63 -3.13
C ASN A 161 -3.95 -3.47 -4.41
N GLY A 162 -3.07 -3.16 -5.34
CA GLY A 162 -3.00 -3.91 -6.59
C GLY A 162 -2.26 -3.16 -7.68
N LEU A 163 -2.27 -3.73 -8.86
CA LEU A 163 -1.71 -3.11 -10.07
C LEU A 163 -2.78 -2.25 -10.73
N GLN A 164 -2.45 -0.99 -10.96
CA GLN A 164 -3.27 -0.06 -11.74
C GLN A 164 -2.45 0.49 -12.89
N ILE A 165 -3.07 0.58 -14.03
CA ILE A 165 -2.49 1.17 -15.22
C ILE A 165 -3.33 2.40 -15.56
N PRO A 166 -2.85 3.62 -15.25
CA PRO A 166 -3.52 4.82 -15.68
C PRO A 166 -3.44 4.92 -17.20
N THR A 167 -4.57 5.15 -17.82
CA THR A 167 -4.69 5.34 -19.25
C THR A 167 -5.06 6.79 -19.51
N PRO A 168 -4.17 7.58 -20.11
CA PRO A 168 -4.51 8.95 -20.47
C PRO A 168 -5.69 8.99 -21.42
N ARG A 169 -6.67 9.81 -21.10
CA ARG A 169 -7.76 10.12 -22.03
C ARG A 169 -7.39 11.35 -22.84
N PHE A 170 -7.25 11.18 -24.14
CA PHE A 170 -6.87 12.28 -25.03
C PHE A 170 -7.92 13.39 -25.08
N ASP A 171 -9.20 13.06 -24.89
CA ASP A 171 -10.31 14.02 -24.76
C ASP A 171 -10.25 14.84 -23.47
N LYS A 172 -9.50 14.39 -22.47
CA LYS A 172 -9.26 15.09 -21.20
C LYS A 172 -7.91 15.81 -21.12
N ILE A 173 -7.13 15.77 -22.19
CA ILE A 173 -5.93 16.61 -22.35
C ILE A 173 -6.36 17.90 -23.04
N THR A 174 -6.36 19.00 -22.30
CA THR A 174 -6.77 20.31 -22.78
C THR A 174 -5.56 21.24 -22.89
N PRO A 175 -5.65 22.39 -23.60
CA PRO A 175 -4.60 23.41 -23.58
C PRO A 175 -4.27 23.92 -22.16
N ASP A 176 -5.23 23.82 -21.23
CA ASP A 176 -5.10 24.27 -19.85
C ASP A 176 -4.48 23.20 -18.92
N GLY A 177 -4.41 21.94 -19.37
CA GLY A 177 -3.83 20.85 -18.60
C GLY A 177 -4.56 19.52 -18.74
N VAL A 178 -4.36 18.63 -17.79
CA VAL A 178 -4.99 17.31 -17.71
C VAL A 178 -6.25 17.40 -16.86
N ALA A 179 -7.39 17.17 -17.50
CA ALA A 179 -8.71 17.21 -16.85
C ALA A 179 -9.14 15.84 -16.28
N GLY A 180 -8.37 14.77 -16.49
CA GLY A 180 -8.68 13.46 -15.95
C GLY A 180 -7.93 12.31 -16.62
N PHE A 181 -8.14 11.11 -16.09
CA PHE A 181 -7.63 9.85 -16.65
C PHE A 181 -8.55 8.69 -16.28
N ASP A 182 -8.45 7.62 -17.04
CA ASP A 182 -9.02 6.34 -16.67
C ASP A 182 -7.93 5.43 -16.07
N ALA A 183 -8.32 4.46 -15.27
CA ALA A 183 -7.40 3.44 -14.79
C ALA A 183 -8.08 2.07 -14.81
N ILE A 184 -7.35 1.09 -15.29
CA ILE A 184 -7.76 -0.31 -15.26
C ILE A 184 -6.73 -1.14 -14.50
N GLY A 185 -7.15 -2.28 -13.97
CA GLY A 185 -6.20 -3.14 -13.26
C GLY A 185 -6.84 -4.27 -12.49
N GLN A 186 -6.07 -4.80 -11.59
CA GLN A 186 -6.50 -5.81 -10.64
C GLN A 186 -6.13 -5.39 -9.23
N VAL A 187 -7.05 -5.55 -8.30
CA VAL A 187 -6.87 -5.19 -6.90
C VAL A 187 -7.28 -6.33 -5.99
N CYS A 188 -6.71 -6.30 -4.78
CA CYS A 188 -7.02 -7.24 -3.72
C CYS A 188 -7.41 -6.47 -2.46
N PHE A 189 -8.43 -6.97 -1.77
CA PHE A 189 -8.84 -6.53 -0.44
C PHE A 189 -8.20 -7.45 0.59
N TRP A 190 -7.56 -6.88 1.59
CA TRP A 190 -6.82 -7.63 2.60
C TRP A 190 -7.32 -7.28 3.99
N PRO A 191 -7.52 -8.26 4.86
CA PRO A 191 -7.85 -8.00 6.26
C PRO A 191 -6.68 -7.24 6.93
N GLY A 192 -6.93 -5.97 7.27
CA GLY A 192 -5.88 -5.03 7.64
C GLY A 192 -5.05 -4.59 6.42
N GLU A 193 -4.13 -3.65 6.59
CA GLU A 193 -3.49 -2.92 5.48
C GLU A 193 -2.34 -3.67 4.75
N LYS A 194 -2.11 -4.97 4.97
CA LYS A 194 -0.79 -5.58 4.66
C LYS A 194 -0.82 -6.84 3.80
N GLY A 195 -1.39 -6.76 2.63
CA GLY A 195 -1.18 -7.80 1.62
C GLY A 195 -0.55 -7.24 0.35
N ARG A 196 0.04 -8.09 -0.48
CA ARG A 196 0.42 -7.74 -1.85
C ARG A 196 -0.46 -8.53 -2.81
N CYS A 197 -1.16 -7.80 -3.67
CA CYS A 197 -1.87 -8.41 -4.77
C CYS A 197 -0.85 -8.97 -5.76
N THR A 198 -0.76 -10.29 -5.85
CA THR A 198 0.01 -10.95 -6.91
C THR A 198 -0.96 -11.22 -8.05
N ALA A 199 -0.63 -10.73 -9.25
CA ALA A 199 -1.38 -11.08 -10.45
C ALA A 199 -1.39 -12.62 -10.61
N PHE A 200 -2.60 -13.17 -10.73
CA PHE A 200 -2.79 -14.58 -11.08
C PHE A 200 -2.78 -14.78 -12.59
#